data_5c3b273dc0573dc64ed0042c3f7eea48
#
_entry.id   5c3b273dc0573dc64ed0042c3f7eea48
#
_cell.length_a   1.000
_cell.length_b   1.000
_cell.length_c   1.000
_cell.angle_alpha   90.00
_cell.angle_beta   90.00
_cell.angle_gamma   90.00
#
_symmetry.space_group_name_H-M   'P 1'
#
loop_
_entity.id
_entity.type
_entity.pdbx_description
1 polymer ?
#
loop_
_entity_poly.entity_id
_entity_poly.type
_entity_poly.pdbx_seq_one_letter_code
_entity_poly.pdbx_strand_id
1 'polypeptide(L)'
;HLSIRRQRQMCIRDRGGTPQALKKVASGGEFSRLLFAIKYLMADKMALPTLIFDEIDTGISGEVALQMVRMMKEIASRHQVICITHLPQVAAKGDLHYFVFKDNSSDKTISKIKLLSHEERISELAKMIAGANPSASAIESAKELLLN
;
A
#
# COMPACT_ATOMS: atom_id res chain seq x y z
N HIS A 1 11.94 -34.93 -22.88
CA HIS A 1 11.56 -34.69 -21.46
C HIS A 1 12.04 -33.36 -20.86
N LEU A 2 12.69 -32.50 -21.63
CA LEU A 2 13.19 -31.19 -21.15
C LEU A 2 12.23 -30.01 -21.44
N SER A 3 11.13 -30.23 -22.17
CA SER A 3 10.20 -29.16 -22.56
C SER A 3 9.17 -28.78 -21.47
N ILE A 4 8.93 -29.66 -20.50
CA ILE A 4 7.85 -29.50 -19.51
C ILE A 4 8.26 -28.53 -18.33
N ARG A 5 9.56 -28.29 -18.11
CA ARG A 5 10.03 -27.43 -17.03
C ARG A 5 9.94 -25.92 -17.31
N ARG A 6 9.67 -25.49 -18.55
CA ARG A 6 9.54 -24.07 -18.92
C ARG A 6 8.12 -23.51 -18.80
N GLN A 7 7.11 -24.31 -18.46
CA GLN A 7 5.70 -23.89 -18.46
C GLN A 7 5.12 -23.49 -17.10
N ARG A 8 5.94 -23.15 -16.10
CA ARG A 8 5.45 -22.49 -14.88
C ARG A 8 5.41 -20.97 -15.02
N GLN A 9 5.05 -20.48 -16.21
CA GLN A 9 4.81 -19.07 -16.41
C GLN A 9 3.36 -18.79 -16.02
N MET A 10 3.17 -17.89 -15.03
CA MET A 10 1.84 -17.44 -14.65
C MET A 10 1.22 -16.67 -15.83
N CYS A 11 0.09 -17.13 -16.33
CA CYS A 11 -0.62 -16.55 -17.46
C CYS A 11 -2.03 -16.14 -17.05
N ILE A 12 -2.49 -15.00 -17.55
CA ILE A 12 -3.88 -14.55 -17.46
C ILE A 12 -4.57 -14.88 -18.78
N ARG A 13 -5.78 -15.42 -18.70
CA ARG A 13 -6.63 -15.66 -19.84
C ARG A 13 -7.95 -14.94 -19.66
N ASP A 14 -8.21 -13.94 -20.47
CA ASP A 14 -9.54 -13.38 -20.62
C ASP A 14 -10.46 -14.36 -21.35
N ARG A 15 -11.78 -14.23 -21.13
CA ARG A 15 -12.77 -15.11 -21.80
C ARG A 15 -12.60 -15.03 -23.32
N GLY A 16 -12.10 -16.12 -23.92
CA GLY A 16 -11.86 -16.24 -25.37
C GLY A 16 -10.47 -15.84 -25.87
N GLY A 17 -9.57 -15.32 -25.01
CA GLY A 17 -8.21 -14.95 -25.36
C GLY A 17 -7.20 -16.09 -25.25
N THR A 18 -6.03 -15.96 -25.91
CA THR A 18 -4.88 -16.85 -25.69
C THR A 18 -4.18 -16.49 -24.37
N PRO A 19 -3.71 -17.49 -23.58
CA PRO A 19 -2.96 -17.23 -22.36
C PRO A 19 -1.71 -16.39 -22.66
N GLN A 20 -1.55 -15.27 -21.93
CA GLN A 20 -0.39 -14.39 -22.02
C GLN A 20 0.37 -14.34 -20.70
N ALA A 21 1.67 -14.05 -20.76
CA ALA A 21 2.50 -13.91 -19.58
C ALA A 21 1.96 -12.77 -18.70
N LEU A 22 1.73 -13.03 -17.40
CA LEU A 22 1.23 -12.05 -16.44
C LEU A 22 1.98 -10.70 -16.51
N LYS A 23 3.31 -10.75 -16.61
CA LYS A 23 4.17 -9.57 -16.69
C LYS A 23 3.90 -8.68 -17.93
N LYS A 24 3.25 -9.19 -18.97
CA LYS A 24 2.91 -8.45 -20.20
C LYS A 24 1.52 -7.84 -20.17
N VAL A 25 0.63 -8.37 -19.33
CA VAL A 25 -0.81 -8.03 -19.35
C VAL A 25 -1.23 -7.27 -18.10
N ALA A 26 -0.66 -7.62 -16.94
CA ALA A 26 -1.01 -6.96 -15.69
C ALA A 26 -0.43 -5.54 -15.61
N SER A 27 -1.27 -4.59 -15.21
CA SER A 27 -0.79 -3.26 -14.78
C SER A 27 0.09 -3.39 -13.53
N GLY A 28 0.95 -2.40 -13.27
CA GLY A 28 1.81 -2.41 -12.08
C GLY A 28 1.02 -2.63 -10.78
N GLY A 29 -0.14 -1.97 -10.63
CA GLY A 29 -1.00 -2.13 -9.47
C GLY A 29 -1.62 -3.53 -9.34
N GLU A 30 -2.04 -4.16 -10.45
CA GLU A 30 -2.56 -5.54 -10.43
C GLU A 30 -1.50 -6.54 -10.02
N PHE A 31 -0.28 -6.36 -10.52
CA PHE A 31 0.84 -7.19 -10.13
C PHE A 31 1.21 -7.04 -8.66
N SER A 32 1.22 -5.80 -8.14
CA SER A 32 1.48 -5.51 -6.73
C SER A 32 0.42 -6.14 -5.81
N ARG A 33 -0.86 -6.08 -6.19
CA ARG A 33 -1.95 -6.74 -5.44
C ARG A 33 -1.85 -8.26 -5.46
N LEU A 34 -1.46 -8.84 -6.59
CA LEU A 34 -1.20 -10.29 -6.65
C LEU A 34 -0.04 -10.67 -5.72
N LEU A 35 1.06 -9.92 -5.72
CA LEU A 35 2.17 -10.14 -4.79
C LEU A 35 1.73 -9.95 -3.33
N PHE A 36 0.85 -8.99 -3.05
CA PHE A 36 0.26 -8.82 -1.72
C PHE A 36 -0.50 -10.08 -1.30
N ALA A 37 -1.39 -10.60 -2.16
CA ALA A 37 -2.16 -11.82 -1.87
C ALA A 37 -1.24 -13.03 -1.63
N ILE A 38 -0.17 -13.18 -2.43
CA ILE A 38 0.82 -14.24 -2.24
C ILE A 38 1.55 -14.08 -0.90
N LYS A 39 2.03 -12.87 -0.58
CA LYS A 39 2.69 -12.59 0.71
C LYS A 39 1.75 -12.83 1.88
N TYR A 40 0.49 -12.42 1.78
CA TYR A 40 -0.53 -12.68 2.79
C TYR A 40 -0.68 -14.18 3.08
N LEU A 41 -0.84 -15.00 2.04
CA LEU A 41 -1.00 -16.45 2.18
C LEU A 41 0.26 -17.15 2.68
N MET A 42 1.43 -16.58 2.45
CA MET A 42 2.72 -17.18 2.80
C MET A 42 3.32 -16.63 4.10
N ALA A 43 2.82 -15.52 4.62
CA ALA A 43 3.41 -14.82 5.77
C ALA A 43 3.69 -15.77 6.95
N ASP A 44 2.68 -16.49 7.38
CA ASP A 44 2.81 -17.44 8.49
C ASP A 44 3.71 -18.66 8.17
N LYS A 45 3.72 -19.09 6.91
CA LYS A 45 4.50 -20.27 6.48
C LYS A 45 5.98 -19.97 6.34
N MET A 46 6.34 -18.73 6.02
CA MET A 46 7.72 -18.32 5.82
C MET A 46 8.37 -17.73 7.06
N ALA A 47 7.63 -17.57 8.17
CA ALA A 47 8.10 -16.94 9.40
C ALA A 47 8.82 -15.59 9.15
N LEU A 48 8.29 -14.78 8.23
CA LEU A 48 8.88 -13.49 7.87
C LEU A 48 8.64 -12.49 9.00
N PRO A 49 9.68 -11.92 9.62
CA PRO A 49 9.48 -10.97 10.71
C PRO A 49 8.86 -9.65 10.24
N THR A 50 9.18 -9.23 9.02
CA THR A 50 8.74 -7.95 8.43
C THR A 50 8.28 -8.13 7.00
N LEU A 51 7.13 -7.53 6.67
CA LEU A 51 6.61 -7.45 5.31
C LEU A 51 6.54 -5.98 4.88
N ILE A 52 7.10 -5.70 3.72
CA ILE A 52 7.07 -4.36 3.12
C ILE A 52 6.15 -4.40 1.89
N PHE A 53 5.18 -3.49 1.86
CA PHE A 53 4.25 -3.27 0.77
C PHE A 53 4.43 -1.87 0.21
N ASP A 54 4.82 -1.80 -1.05
CA ASP A 54 5.09 -0.56 -1.75
C ASP A 54 4.07 -0.37 -2.88
N GLU A 55 3.34 0.75 -2.84
CA GLU A 55 2.35 1.19 -3.84
C GLU A 55 1.31 0.12 -4.23
N ILE A 56 0.91 -0.77 -3.31
CA ILE A 56 -0.08 -1.81 -3.59
C ILE A 56 -1.49 -1.24 -3.78
N ASP A 57 -1.70 -0.01 -3.38
CA ASP A 57 -2.94 0.77 -3.45
C ASP A 57 -3.11 1.52 -4.79
N THR A 58 -2.17 1.41 -5.71
CA THR A 58 -2.28 2.02 -7.05
C THR A 58 -3.46 1.45 -7.83
N GLY A 59 -4.36 2.34 -8.27
CA GLY A 59 -5.55 1.99 -9.06
C GLY A 59 -6.67 1.33 -8.27
N ILE A 60 -6.66 1.44 -6.93
CA ILE A 60 -7.79 1.05 -6.08
C ILE A 60 -8.33 2.25 -5.30
N SER A 61 -9.56 2.14 -4.84
CA SER A 61 -10.25 3.14 -4.01
C SER A 61 -11.39 2.49 -3.23
N GLY A 62 -12.00 3.26 -2.34
CA GLY A 62 -13.20 2.87 -1.64
C GLY A 62 -13.07 1.54 -0.89
N GLU A 63 -14.03 0.65 -1.11
CA GLU A 63 -14.14 -0.60 -0.36
C GLU A 63 -12.97 -1.56 -0.57
N VAL A 64 -12.38 -1.60 -1.78
CA VAL A 64 -11.23 -2.46 -2.07
C VAL A 64 -10.02 -2.06 -1.21
N ALA A 65 -9.79 -0.74 -1.03
CA ALA A 65 -8.74 -0.24 -0.16
C ALA A 65 -8.98 -0.63 1.30
N LEU A 66 -10.23 -0.54 1.78
CA LEU A 66 -10.61 -0.95 3.14
C LEU A 66 -10.41 -2.45 3.37
N GLN A 67 -10.78 -3.27 2.39
CA GLN A 67 -10.57 -4.73 2.45
C GLN A 67 -9.07 -5.06 2.56
N MET A 68 -8.23 -4.41 1.75
CA MET A 68 -6.79 -4.56 1.79
C MET A 68 -6.21 -4.15 3.14
N VAL A 69 -6.70 -3.06 3.73
CA VAL A 69 -6.30 -2.62 5.08
C VAL A 69 -6.66 -3.66 6.13
N ARG A 70 -7.85 -4.27 6.08
CA ARG A 70 -8.23 -5.36 7.01
C ARG A 70 -7.26 -6.53 6.93
N MET A 71 -6.91 -6.97 5.73
CA MET A 71 -5.91 -8.03 5.52
C MET A 71 -4.53 -7.64 6.06
N MET A 72 -4.10 -6.38 5.85
CA MET A 72 -2.84 -5.89 6.43
C MET A 72 -2.85 -5.88 7.97
N LYS A 73 -3.95 -5.48 8.59
CA LYS A 73 -4.10 -5.51 10.05
C LYS A 73 -4.06 -6.94 10.60
N GLU A 74 -4.64 -7.89 9.89
CA GLU A 74 -4.55 -9.31 10.25
C GLU A 74 -3.11 -9.82 10.22
N ILE A 75 -2.34 -9.50 9.18
CA ILE A 75 -0.92 -9.82 9.13
C ILE A 75 -0.17 -9.10 10.26
N ALA A 76 -0.46 -7.82 10.50
CA ALA A 76 0.23 -6.98 11.48
C ALA A 76 0.05 -7.47 12.93
N SER A 77 -0.95 -8.31 13.21
CA SER A 77 -1.10 -8.94 14.54
C SER A 77 0.04 -9.92 14.88
N ARG A 78 0.78 -10.42 13.87
CA ARG A 78 1.82 -11.45 14.02
C ARG A 78 3.15 -11.05 13.36
N HIS A 79 3.15 -10.07 12.49
CA HIS A 79 4.32 -9.63 11.74
C HIS A 79 4.43 -8.10 11.78
N GLN A 80 5.63 -7.57 11.64
CA GLN A 80 5.78 -6.15 11.35
C GLN A 80 5.35 -5.88 9.90
N VAL A 81 4.42 -4.92 9.70
CA VAL A 81 3.98 -4.49 8.36
C VAL A 81 4.41 -3.04 8.13
N ILE A 82 5.13 -2.81 7.04
CA ILE A 82 5.47 -1.48 6.55
C ILE A 82 4.73 -1.30 5.23
N CYS A 83 3.89 -0.26 5.14
CA CYS A 83 3.14 0.07 3.93
C CYS A 83 3.50 1.48 3.45
N ILE A 84 3.88 1.61 2.19
CA ILE A 84 4.07 2.89 1.50
C ILE A 84 2.80 3.12 0.69
N THR A 85 2.09 4.21 0.97
CA THR A 85 0.74 4.49 0.46
C THR A 85 0.53 5.96 0.16
N HIS A 86 -0.31 6.23 -0.82
CA HIS A 86 -0.82 7.57 -1.12
C HIS A 86 -2.32 7.72 -0.78
N LEU A 87 -2.97 6.65 -0.31
CA LEU A 87 -4.37 6.68 0.07
C LEU A 87 -4.56 7.06 1.55
N PRO A 88 -5.31 8.12 1.86
CA PRO A 88 -5.56 8.54 3.25
C PRO A 88 -6.26 7.44 4.06
N GLN A 89 -7.14 6.64 3.44
CA GLN A 89 -7.83 5.52 4.08
C GLN A 89 -6.86 4.43 4.57
N VAL A 90 -5.76 4.21 3.84
CA VAL A 90 -4.72 3.25 4.21
C VAL A 90 -3.81 3.85 5.27
N ALA A 91 -3.32 5.09 5.07
CA ALA A 91 -2.43 5.80 5.98
C ALA A 91 -3.04 6.00 7.37
N ALA A 92 -4.36 6.27 7.45
CA ALA A 92 -5.08 6.44 8.71
C ALA A 92 -5.07 5.20 9.59
N LYS A 93 -4.99 4.00 8.99
CA LYS A 93 -5.08 2.72 9.71
C LYS A 93 -3.75 2.17 10.21
N GLY A 94 -2.63 2.82 9.90
CA GLY A 94 -1.34 2.49 10.49
C GLY A 94 -1.29 2.80 11.99
N ASP A 95 -0.66 1.95 12.80
CA ASP A 95 -0.43 2.21 14.22
C ASP A 95 0.57 3.37 14.39
N LEU A 96 1.57 3.42 13.52
CA LEU A 96 2.53 4.50 13.39
C LEU A 96 2.45 5.09 11.98
N HIS A 97 2.59 6.42 11.88
CA HIS A 97 2.59 7.11 10.60
C HIS A 97 3.88 7.89 10.42
N TYR A 98 4.67 7.49 9.44
CA TYR A 98 5.90 8.16 9.06
C TYR A 98 5.66 9.01 7.81
N PHE A 99 6.13 10.25 7.86
CA PHE A 99 6.10 11.18 6.73
C PHE A 99 7.48 11.27 6.09
N VAL A 100 7.54 11.02 4.79
CA VAL A 100 8.76 11.14 3.99
C VAL A 100 8.72 12.45 3.22
N PHE A 101 9.74 13.27 3.35
CA PHE A 101 9.83 14.56 2.68
C PHE A 101 11.26 14.86 2.19
N LYS A 102 11.34 15.74 1.21
CA LYS A 102 12.61 16.25 0.70
C LYS A 102 12.97 17.53 1.43
N ASP A 103 14.16 17.54 2.04
CA ASP A 103 14.75 18.73 2.62
C ASP A 103 15.69 19.38 1.59
N ASN A 104 15.35 20.58 1.16
CA ASN A 104 16.10 21.38 0.18
C ASN A 104 16.88 22.53 0.85
N SER A 105 17.09 22.49 2.17
CA SER A 105 17.79 23.54 2.92
C SER A 105 19.31 23.61 2.68
N SER A 106 19.86 22.60 1.98
CA SER A 106 21.28 22.54 1.58
C SER A 106 21.42 22.42 0.06
N ASP A 107 22.63 22.57 -0.48
CA ASP A 107 22.92 22.41 -1.91
C ASP A 107 22.55 21.04 -2.47
N LYS A 108 22.27 20.06 -1.60
CA LYS A 108 21.83 18.73 -1.97
C LYS A 108 20.47 18.45 -1.35
N THR A 109 19.52 18.05 -2.19
CA THR A 109 18.24 17.54 -1.72
C THR A 109 18.44 16.24 -0.94
N ILE A 110 18.00 16.20 0.32
CA ILE A 110 18.09 15.03 1.20
C ILE A 110 16.67 14.56 1.53
N SER A 111 16.39 13.27 1.34
CA SER A 111 15.15 12.68 1.82
C SER A 111 15.22 12.45 3.32
N LYS A 112 14.23 12.95 4.05
CA LYS A 112 14.08 12.78 5.49
C LYS A 112 12.80 12.00 5.81
N ILE A 113 12.81 11.34 6.96
CA ILE A 113 11.64 10.62 7.50
C ILE A 113 11.35 11.15 8.89
N LYS A 114 10.08 11.35 9.21
CA LYS A 114 9.60 11.83 10.50
C LYS A 114 8.43 11.00 10.97
N LEU A 115 8.46 10.54 12.21
CA LEU A 115 7.29 9.99 12.89
C LEU A 115 6.34 11.15 13.25
N LEU A 116 5.07 11.03 12.86
CA LEU A 116 4.06 12.04 13.10
C LEU A 116 3.40 11.86 14.48
N SER A 117 3.15 12.98 15.18
CA SER A 117 2.25 13.04 16.34
C SER A 117 0.80 12.83 15.89
N HIS A 118 -0.12 12.72 16.85
CA HIS A 118 -1.55 12.59 16.55
C HIS A 118 -2.09 13.79 15.75
N GLU A 119 -1.75 15.01 16.16
CA GLU A 119 -2.16 16.24 15.49
C GLU A 119 -1.54 16.36 14.10
N GLU A 120 -0.28 15.98 13.97
CA GLU A 120 0.41 15.96 12.68
C GLU A 120 -0.20 14.92 11.72
N ARG A 121 -0.63 13.75 12.24
CA ARG A 121 -1.37 12.75 11.45
C ARG A 121 -2.67 13.32 10.89
N ILE A 122 -3.46 14.01 11.71
CA ILE A 122 -4.70 14.66 11.24
C ILE A 122 -4.39 15.66 10.14
N SER A 123 -3.39 16.52 10.35
CA SER A 123 -2.98 17.52 9.38
C SER A 123 -2.53 16.90 8.07
N GLU A 124 -1.72 15.85 8.12
CA GLU A 124 -1.19 15.19 6.92
C GLU A 124 -2.28 14.43 6.17
N LEU A 125 -3.17 13.71 6.87
CA LEU A 125 -4.33 13.05 6.27
C LEU A 125 -5.27 14.06 5.61
N ALA A 126 -5.50 15.21 6.23
CA ALA A 126 -6.31 16.28 5.63
C ALA A 126 -5.68 16.82 4.33
N LYS A 127 -4.35 16.94 4.28
CA LYS A 127 -3.63 17.29 3.05
C LYS A 127 -3.72 16.19 1.98
N MET A 128 -3.66 14.92 2.38
CA MET A 128 -3.85 13.80 1.45
C MET A 128 -5.26 13.80 0.84
N ILE A 129 -6.28 14.26 1.58
CA ILE A 129 -7.67 14.35 1.12
C ILE A 129 -7.90 15.55 0.18
N ALA A 130 -7.40 16.73 0.56
CA ALA A 130 -7.79 18.01 -0.06
C ALA A 130 -6.62 18.84 -0.61
N GLY A 131 -5.40 18.33 -0.57
CA GLY A 131 -4.19 19.05 -1.01
C GLY A 131 -3.59 19.94 0.09
N ALA A 132 -2.64 20.80 -0.32
CA ALA A 132 -1.76 21.54 0.60
C ALA A 132 -2.48 22.46 1.60
N ASN A 133 -3.66 22.98 1.25
CA ASN A 133 -4.47 23.88 2.09
C ASN A 133 -5.83 23.22 2.39
N PRO A 134 -5.90 22.28 3.35
CA PRO A 134 -7.12 21.57 3.63
C PRO A 134 -8.18 22.48 4.29
N SER A 135 -9.43 22.31 3.88
CA SER A 135 -10.59 22.98 4.49
C SER A 135 -10.90 22.40 5.88
N ALA A 136 -11.73 23.10 6.66
CA ALA A 136 -12.22 22.57 7.93
C ALA A 136 -12.92 21.21 7.78
N SER A 137 -13.70 21.01 6.71
CA SER A 137 -14.35 19.75 6.41
C SER A 137 -13.37 18.61 6.11
N ALA A 138 -12.24 18.89 5.44
CA ALA A 138 -11.20 17.89 5.20
C ALA A 138 -10.49 17.49 6.50
N ILE A 139 -10.32 18.41 7.44
CA ILE A 139 -9.77 18.11 8.76
C ILE A 139 -10.73 17.20 9.56
N GLU A 140 -12.04 17.47 9.53
CA GLU A 140 -13.02 16.61 10.19
C GLU A 140 -13.05 15.21 9.55
N SER A 141 -13.01 15.11 8.20
CA SER A 141 -12.91 13.82 7.52
C SER A 141 -11.62 13.06 7.89
N ALA A 142 -10.51 13.75 8.06
CA ALA A 142 -9.25 13.13 8.52
C ALA A 142 -9.36 12.57 9.93
N LYS A 143 -10.03 13.27 10.85
CA LYS A 143 -10.32 12.79 12.22
C LYS A 143 -11.20 11.54 12.18
N GLU A 144 -12.27 11.55 11.39
CA GLU A 144 -13.16 10.40 11.22
C GLU A 144 -12.42 9.15 10.71
N LEU A 145 -11.49 9.32 9.76
CA LEU A 145 -10.67 8.21 9.24
C LEU A 145 -9.77 7.59 10.32
N LEU A 146 -9.32 8.38 11.30
CA LEU A 146 -8.49 7.88 12.41
C LEU A 146 -9.33 7.15 13.47
N LEU A 147 -10.59 7.54 13.67
CA LEU A 147 -11.49 6.97 14.69
C LEU A 147 -12.10 5.64 14.26
N ASN A 148 -12.43 5.49 12.98
CA ASN A 148 -13.06 4.29 12.41
C ASN A 148 -12.04 3.24 11.98
#